data_ae79c9807c0c9edec4693a5cb03e07ed
#
_entry.id   ae79c9807c0c9edec4693a5cb03e07ed
#
_cell.length_a   1.000
_cell.length_b   1.000
_cell.length_c   1.000
_cell.angle_alpha   90.00
_cell.angle_beta   90.00
_cell.angle_gamma   90.00
#
_symmetry.space_group_name_H-M   'P 1'
#
loop_
_entity.id
_entity.type
_entity.pdbx_description
1 polymer ?
#
loop_
_entity_poly.entity_id
_entity_poly.type
_entity_poly.pdbx_seq_one_letter_code
_entity_poly.pdbx_strand_id
1 'polypeptide(L)'
;MKMKLYTAGVVAALVISSSGVIAYEQELLGGPSPVPVDSLLTVHPILVPGPRLSPIEEALLNPRKFKPVPPRRIDSETLWLARVIFSETKRPEEQVLVAWVVRNRVDTQYRGKDTYEGVILDPYQFSAFRPGSPKAVHYASLTATSQVPGWQTALRIAYAVRHSEPRHRPFSARTRHFYSERSLNGVDAPEWAMGMTPVDIGYESIDVEHDRFRFFEDVS
;
A
#
# COMPACT_ATOMS: atom_id res chain seq x y z
N MET A 1 -20.18 -19.85 21.17
CA MET A 1 -19.93 -20.36 19.82
C MET A 1 -21.00 -19.78 18.88
N LYS A 2 -20.73 -18.67 18.20
CA LYS A 2 -21.66 -18.04 17.23
C LYS A 2 -20.85 -17.79 15.96
N MET A 3 -21.12 -18.62 14.96
CA MET A 3 -20.59 -18.49 13.60
C MET A 3 -21.31 -17.33 12.91
N LYS A 4 -20.58 -16.32 12.41
CA LYS A 4 -21.11 -15.31 11.49
C LYS A 4 -20.80 -15.76 10.06
N LEU A 5 -21.84 -16.08 9.31
CA LEU A 5 -21.76 -16.24 7.86
C LEU A 5 -21.63 -14.83 7.23
N TYR A 6 -20.61 -14.66 6.43
CA TYR A 6 -20.52 -13.52 5.51
C TYR A 6 -21.10 -13.94 4.17
N THR A 7 -22.22 -13.31 3.80
CA THR A 7 -22.80 -13.42 2.46
C THR A 7 -22.08 -12.45 1.53
N ALA A 8 -21.42 -12.99 0.52
CA ALA A 8 -20.88 -12.22 -0.58
C ALA A 8 -22.04 -11.68 -1.44
N GLY A 9 -22.21 -10.36 -1.47
CA GLY A 9 -23.17 -9.69 -2.33
C GLY A 9 -22.65 -9.59 -3.76
N VAL A 10 -23.22 -10.39 -4.66
CA VAL A 10 -23.04 -10.23 -6.11
C VAL A 10 -24.00 -9.15 -6.58
N VAL A 11 -23.47 -8.00 -7.01
CA VAL A 11 -24.27 -6.97 -7.70
C VAL A 11 -24.35 -7.37 -9.18
N ALA A 12 -25.47 -7.93 -9.60
CA ALA A 12 -25.79 -8.13 -11.00
C ALA A 12 -26.46 -6.85 -11.53
N ALA A 13 -25.81 -6.16 -12.44
CA ALA A 13 -26.43 -5.07 -13.20
C ALA A 13 -27.33 -5.65 -14.29
N LEU A 14 -28.64 -5.49 -14.12
CA LEU A 14 -29.63 -5.87 -15.11
C LEU A 14 -29.82 -4.71 -16.11
N VAL A 15 -29.34 -4.88 -17.32
CA VAL A 15 -29.67 -3.97 -18.44
C VAL A 15 -30.94 -4.47 -19.09
N ILE A 16 -32.07 -3.77 -18.88
CA ILE A 16 -33.31 -4.00 -19.57
C ILE A 16 -33.33 -3.15 -20.83
N SER A 17 -33.16 -3.77 -21.99
CA SER A 17 -33.46 -3.13 -23.27
C SER A 17 -34.88 -3.52 -23.68
N SER A 18 -35.77 -2.53 -23.73
CA SER A 18 -37.11 -2.62 -24.31
C SER A 18 -37.00 -2.70 -25.83
N SER A 19 -37.38 -3.82 -26.40
CA SER A 19 -37.62 -3.91 -27.86
C SER A 19 -38.92 -4.62 -28.08
N GLY A 20 -39.81 -3.96 -28.86
CA GLY A 20 -41.19 -4.26 -29.03
C GLY A 20 -41.45 -5.60 -29.71
N VAL A 21 -42.59 -6.16 -29.30
CA VAL A 21 -43.27 -7.31 -29.91
C VAL A 21 -43.87 -6.81 -31.23
N ILE A 22 -43.44 -7.38 -32.36
CA ILE A 22 -44.17 -7.34 -33.60
C ILE A 22 -44.67 -8.76 -33.84
N ALA A 23 -45.96 -8.93 -33.71
CA ALA A 23 -46.65 -10.15 -34.12
C ALA A 23 -46.80 -10.17 -35.65
N TYR A 24 -46.28 -11.19 -36.29
CA TYR A 24 -46.67 -11.56 -37.66
C TYR A 24 -47.36 -12.87 -37.66
N GLU A 25 -48.67 -12.86 -37.98
CA GLU A 25 -49.38 -14.02 -38.47
C GLU A 25 -48.82 -14.39 -39.86
N GLN A 26 -48.40 -15.63 -40.04
CA GLN A 26 -48.24 -16.22 -41.35
C GLN A 26 -48.74 -17.67 -41.35
N GLU A 27 -49.70 -17.84 -42.28
CA GLU A 27 -50.32 -19.11 -42.61
C GLU A 27 -49.38 -20.17 -43.13
N LEU A 28 -49.70 -21.39 -42.73
CA LEU A 28 -49.62 -22.68 -43.44
C LEU A 28 -48.88 -22.71 -44.78
N LEU A 29 -47.70 -23.29 -44.80
CA LEU A 29 -47.22 -24.22 -45.83
C LEU A 29 -46.10 -25.11 -45.22
N GLY A 30 -46.24 -26.44 -45.38
CA GLY A 30 -45.34 -27.44 -44.78
C GLY A 30 -43.85 -27.21 -45.04
N GLY A 31 -43.13 -26.92 -44.00
CA GLY A 31 -41.71 -26.89 -43.96
C GLY A 31 -41.12 -27.98 -43.07
N PRO A 32 -39.86 -28.37 -43.25
CA PRO A 32 -39.22 -29.46 -42.54
C PRO A 32 -39.18 -29.22 -41.03
N SER A 33 -39.29 -30.29 -40.27
CA SER A 33 -39.30 -30.34 -38.81
C SER A 33 -38.27 -29.38 -38.19
N PRO A 34 -38.65 -28.69 -37.08
CA PRO A 34 -37.70 -27.85 -36.37
C PRO A 34 -36.55 -28.71 -35.82
N VAL A 35 -35.35 -28.41 -36.22
CA VAL A 35 -34.13 -28.90 -35.62
C VAL A 35 -34.15 -28.45 -34.16
N PRO A 36 -33.97 -29.34 -33.15
CA PRO A 36 -33.90 -28.90 -31.77
C PRO A 36 -32.79 -27.93 -31.58
N VAL A 37 -33.11 -26.67 -31.31
CA VAL A 37 -32.16 -25.61 -30.89
C VAL A 37 -31.70 -25.86 -29.45
N ASP A 38 -31.17 -27.03 -29.21
CA ASP A 38 -30.54 -27.39 -27.95
C ASP A 38 -29.01 -27.30 -28.03
N SER A 39 -28.53 -26.47 -28.97
CA SER A 39 -27.19 -25.90 -28.88
C SER A 39 -27.30 -24.64 -28.06
N LEU A 40 -27.49 -24.80 -26.78
CA LEU A 40 -27.20 -23.80 -25.78
C LEU A 40 -25.78 -23.30 -26.05
N LEU A 41 -25.68 -22.10 -26.61
CA LEU A 41 -24.49 -21.29 -26.54
C LEU A 41 -24.17 -21.15 -25.05
N THR A 42 -23.39 -22.09 -24.53
CA THR A 42 -22.78 -21.96 -23.20
C THR A 42 -21.88 -20.76 -23.31
N VAL A 43 -22.43 -19.57 -23.05
CA VAL A 43 -21.64 -18.34 -22.93
C VAL A 43 -20.79 -18.55 -21.69
N HIS A 44 -19.62 -19.13 -21.89
CA HIS A 44 -18.61 -19.09 -20.85
C HIS A 44 -18.34 -17.62 -20.56
N PRO A 45 -18.50 -17.15 -19.32
CA PRO A 45 -18.13 -15.79 -18.99
C PRO A 45 -16.66 -15.62 -19.38
N ILE A 46 -16.38 -14.76 -20.35
CA ILE A 46 -15.03 -14.37 -20.64
C ILE A 46 -14.56 -13.66 -19.38
N LEU A 47 -13.76 -14.35 -18.58
CA LEU A 47 -13.05 -13.77 -17.45
C LEU A 47 -12.09 -12.73 -18.05
N VAL A 48 -12.56 -11.49 -18.16
CA VAL A 48 -11.69 -10.36 -18.50
C VAL A 48 -10.73 -10.23 -17.33
N PRO A 49 -9.42 -10.47 -17.53
CA PRO A 49 -8.46 -10.28 -16.45
C PRO A 49 -8.60 -8.85 -15.95
N GLY A 50 -8.78 -8.67 -14.64
CA GLY A 50 -8.79 -7.36 -14.03
C GLY A 50 -7.52 -6.57 -14.41
N PRO A 51 -7.54 -5.24 -14.31
CA PRO A 51 -6.38 -4.41 -14.64
C PRO A 51 -5.15 -4.93 -13.91
N ARG A 52 -4.11 -5.25 -14.68
CA ARG A 52 -2.85 -5.75 -14.11
C ARG A 52 -2.17 -4.61 -13.36
N LEU A 53 -1.90 -4.82 -12.07
CA LEU A 53 -1.16 -3.87 -11.25
C LEU A 53 0.21 -3.54 -11.88
N SER A 54 0.62 -2.29 -11.80
CA SER A 54 1.99 -1.92 -12.13
C SER A 54 2.98 -2.54 -11.13
N PRO A 55 4.26 -2.70 -11.47
CA PRO A 55 5.26 -3.21 -10.53
C PRO A 55 5.39 -2.38 -9.24
N ILE A 56 5.06 -1.10 -9.31
CA ILE A 56 5.04 -0.20 -8.14
C ILE A 56 3.83 -0.51 -7.26
N GLU A 57 2.64 -0.58 -7.84
CA GLU A 57 1.41 -0.94 -7.10
C GLU A 57 1.52 -2.33 -6.47
N GLU A 58 2.05 -3.30 -7.22
CA GLU A 58 2.31 -4.62 -6.66
C GLU A 58 3.27 -4.59 -5.47
N ALA A 59 4.32 -3.76 -5.53
CA ALA A 59 5.27 -3.62 -4.44
C ALA A 59 4.68 -2.95 -3.20
N LEU A 60 3.71 -2.04 -3.38
CA LEU A 60 3.02 -1.37 -2.28
C LEU A 60 1.99 -2.29 -1.61
N LEU A 61 1.21 -3.02 -2.40
CA LEU A 61 0.14 -3.89 -1.90
C LEU A 61 0.63 -5.27 -1.47
N ASN A 62 1.74 -5.75 -2.04
CA ASN A 62 2.34 -7.05 -1.73
C ASN A 62 3.84 -6.91 -1.43
N PRO A 63 4.21 -6.21 -0.36
CA PRO A 63 5.61 -5.87 -0.10
C PRO A 63 6.51 -7.09 0.17
N ARG A 64 5.96 -8.26 0.44
CA ARG A 64 6.70 -9.52 0.62
C ARG A 64 7.04 -10.20 -0.70
N LYS A 65 6.23 -9.99 -1.75
CA LYS A 65 6.43 -10.60 -3.08
C LYS A 65 7.22 -9.66 -3.97
N PHE A 66 8.44 -10.04 -4.39
CA PHE A 66 9.13 -9.12 -5.28
C PHE A 66 10.33 -9.63 -6.08
N LYS A 67 10.68 -8.82 -7.09
CA LYS A 67 11.98 -8.84 -7.75
C LYS A 67 12.84 -7.70 -7.19
N PRO A 68 14.12 -7.95 -6.87
CA PRO A 68 15.04 -6.88 -6.41
C PRO A 68 15.12 -5.73 -7.41
N VAL A 69 15.24 -4.51 -6.90
CA VAL A 69 15.52 -3.34 -7.74
C VAL A 69 16.99 -3.40 -8.15
N PRO A 70 17.33 -3.28 -9.44
CA PRO A 70 18.73 -3.25 -9.85
C PRO A 70 19.50 -2.14 -9.12
N PRO A 71 20.70 -2.41 -8.58
CA PRO A 71 21.49 -1.43 -7.82
C PRO A 71 21.68 -0.09 -8.52
N ARG A 72 21.82 -0.10 -9.86
CA ARG A 72 22.00 1.12 -10.67
C ARG A 72 20.78 2.07 -10.66
N ARG A 73 19.60 1.59 -10.19
CA ARG A 73 18.38 2.39 -10.04
C ARG A 73 18.21 2.95 -8.64
N ILE A 74 19.06 2.56 -7.70
CA ILE A 74 19.01 3.04 -6.33
C ILE A 74 19.90 4.28 -6.22
N ASP A 75 19.28 5.42 -6.18
CA ASP A 75 19.95 6.69 -5.92
C ASP A 75 20.11 6.96 -4.41
N SER A 76 20.79 8.03 -4.05
CA SER A 76 21.04 8.41 -2.66
C SER A 76 19.75 8.60 -1.86
N GLU A 77 18.74 9.24 -2.45
CA GLU A 77 17.46 9.50 -1.80
C GLU A 77 16.68 8.22 -1.49
N THR A 78 16.64 7.27 -2.44
CA THR A 78 16.07 5.94 -2.20
C THR A 78 16.83 5.20 -1.11
N LEU A 79 18.15 5.32 -1.11
CA LEU A 79 19.01 4.67 -0.14
C LEU A 79 18.75 5.19 1.28
N TRP A 80 18.62 6.51 1.45
CA TRP A 80 18.28 7.12 2.73
C TRP A 80 16.91 6.67 3.23
N LEU A 81 15.90 6.69 2.37
CA LEU A 81 14.58 6.21 2.74
C LEU A 81 14.61 4.73 3.15
N ALA A 82 15.34 3.87 2.42
CA ALA A 82 15.49 2.47 2.78
C ALA A 82 16.17 2.28 4.15
N ARG A 83 17.19 3.06 4.45
CA ARG A 83 17.93 3.03 5.73
C ARG A 83 17.01 3.33 6.92
N VAL A 84 16.20 4.36 6.81
CA VAL A 84 15.30 4.75 7.92
C VAL A 84 14.19 3.72 8.10
N ILE A 85 13.47 3.30 7.05
CA ILE A 85 12.39 2.32 7.21
C ILE A 85 12.90 0.98 7.73
N PHE A 86 14.12 0.59 7.32
CA PHE A 86 14.78 -0.61 7.81
C PHE A 86 15.22 -0.49 9.27
N SER A 87 15.54 0.73 9.74
CA SER A 87 15.88 0.97 11.14
C SER A 87 14.66 0.95 12.06
N GLU A 88 13.50 1.40 11.58
CA GLU A 88 12.27 1.53 12.37
C GLU A 88 11.54 0.18 12.53
N THR A 89 11.49 -0.63 11.46
CA THR A 89 10.81 -1.92 11.50
C THR A 89 11.39 -2.94 10.52
N LYS A 90 11.23 -4.23 10.83
CA LYS A 90 11.58 -5.34 9.93
C LYS A 90 10.37 -5.93 9.20
N ARG A 91 9.17 -5.40 9.44
CA ARG A 91 7.93 -5.85 8.80
C ARG A 91 7.69 -5.03 7.54
N PRO A 92 7.60 -5.67 6.36
CA PRO A 92 7.46 -4.98 5.08
C PRO A 92 6.23 -4.07 5.00
N GLU A 93 5.11 -4.49 5.55
CA GLU A 93 3.85 -3.74 5.58
C GLU A 93 4.00 -2.42 6.36
N GLU A 94 4.61 -2.50 7.53
CA GLU A 94 4.91 -1.33 8.35
C GLU A 94 5.95 -0.41 7.68
N GLN A 95 6.93 -0.99 6.97
CA GLN A 95 7.91 -0.21 6.20
C GLN A 95 7.25 0.64 5.12
N VAL A 96 6.19 0.14 4.46
CA VAL A 96 5.42 0.93 3.49
C VAL A 96 4.83 2.17 4.15
N LEU A 97 4.19 2.02 5.31
CA LEU A 97 3.55 3.13 6.02
C LEU A 97 4.57 4.16 6.52
N VAL A 98 5.66 3.70 7.16
CA VAL A 98 6.75 4.59 7.60
C VAL A 98 7.38 5.32 6.42
N ALA A 99 7.57 4.64 5.28
CA ALA A 99 8.09 5.27 4.07
C ALA A 99 7.21 6.42 3.57
N TRP A 100 5.88 6.26 3.63
CA TRP A 100 4.95 7.32 3.27
C TRP A 100 4.99 8.50 4.24
N VAL A 101 5.15 8.26 5.55
CA VAL A 101 5.35 9.37 6.51
C VAL A 101 6.60 10.17 6.19
N VAL A 102 7.72 9.49 5.91
CA VAL A 102 8.98 10.17 5.54
C VAL A 102 8.81 10.94 4.24
N ARG A 103 8.16 10.34 3.22
CA ARG A 103 7.85 11.01 1.96
C ARG A 103 6.97 12.23 2.17
N ASN A 104 5.94 12.14 3.01
CA ASN A 104 5.09 13.27 3.35
C ASN A 104 5.88 14.44 3.96
N ARG A 105 6.85 14.15 4.80
CA ARG A 105 7.75 15.18 5.37
C ARG A 105 8.56 15.89 4.28
N VAL A 106 9.09 15.13 3.31
CA VAL A 106 9.81 15.70 2.14
C VAL A 106 8.85 16.52 1.28
N ASP A 107 7.73 15.93 0.85
CA ASP A 107 6.76 16.55 -0.05
C ASP A 107 6.16 17.85 0.53
N THR A 108 6.02 17.94 1.86
CA THR A 108 5.50 19.12 2.57
C THR A 108 6.60 20.04 3.13
N GLN A 109 7.86 19.75 2.84
CA GLN A 109 9.01 20.47 3.37
C GLN A 109 8.98 20.65 4.89
N TYR A 110 8.58 19.56 5.58
CA TYR A 110 8.41 19.59 7.04
C TYR A 110 9.70 20.03 7.72
N ARG A 111 9.60 21.05 8.59
CA ARG A 111 10.73 21.70 9.27
C ARG A 111 11.79 22.27 8.30
N GLY A 112 11.36 22.66 7.09
CA GLY A 112 12.24 23.22 6.06
C GLY A 112 13.15 22.20 5.39
N LYS A 113 12.82 20.89 5.46
CA LYS A 113 13.60 19.81 4.83
C LYS A 113 12.90 19.31 3.57
N ASP A 114 13.60 19.29 2.45
CA ASP A 114 13.12 18.93 1.13
C ASP A 114 13.79 17.68 0.53
N THR A 115 14.69 17.05 1.29
CA THR A 115 15.40 15.82 0.91
C THR A 115 15.18 14.72 1.95
N TYR A 116 15.25 13.46 1.53
CA TYR A 116 15.14 12.32 2.45
C TYR A 116 16.29 12.33 3.47
N GLU A 117 17.51 12.61 3.02
CA GLU A 117 18.66 12.77 3.92
C GLU A 117 18.41 13.84 4.97
N GLY A 118 17.96 15.03 4.53
CA GLY A 118 17.67 16.15 5.43
C GLY A 118 16.59 15.86 6.46
N VAL A 119 15.52 15.17 6.05
CA VAL A 119 14.45 14.73 6.95
C VAL A 119 14.93 13.68 7.95
N ILE A 120 15.74 12.72 7.51
CA ILE A 120 16.18 11.60 8.34
C ILE A 120 17.25 12.02 9.35
N LEU A 121 18.12 12.92 8.95
CA LEU A 121 19.18 13.45 9.80
C LEU A 121 18.76 14.67 10.63
N ASP A 122 17.50 15.13 10.49
CA ASP A 122 16.98 16.18 11.38
C ASP A 122 16.97 15.66 12.82
N PRO A 123 17.60 16.39 13.76
CA PRO A 123 17.84 15.89 15.11
C PRO A 123 16.60 15.38 15.80
N TYR A 124 16.71 14.21 16.41
CA TYR A 124 15.66 13.56 17.23
C TYR A 124 14.42 13.10 16.48
N GLN A 125 14.39 13.17 15.14
CA GLN A 125 13.24 12.67 14.36
C GLN A 125 13.20 11.15 14.27
N PHE A 126 14.36 10.50 14.20
CA PHE A 126 14.48 9.04 14.14
C PHE A 126 15.52 8.55 15.14
N SER A 127 15.12 7.60 15.99
CA SER A 127 15.94 7.11 17.11
C SER A 127 17.30 6.55 16.67
N ALA A 128 17.33 5.87 15.53
CA ALA A 128 18.52 5.25 14.98
C ALA A 128 19.55 6.28 14.48
N PHE A 129 19.11 7.47 14.04
CA PHE A 129 19.93 8.53 13.46
C PHE A 129 20.12 9.71 14.40
N ARG A 130 19.72 9.58 15.66
CA ARG A 130 19.95 10.58 16.69
C ARG A 130 21.45 10.86 16.84
N PRO A 131 21.87 12.13 17.06
CA PRO A 131 23.27 12.46 17.29
C PRO A 131 23.89 11.56 18.38
N GLY A 132 25.06 11.00 18.09
CA GLY A 132 25.76 10.07 18.99
C GLY A 132 25.20 8.63 19.02
N SER A 133 24.18 8.30 18.24
CA SER A 133 23.67 6.93 18.17
C SER A 133 24.68 5.99 17.50
N PRO A 134 25.11 4.90 18.14
CA PRO A 134 25.98 3.91 17.51
C PRO A 134 25.29 3.17 16.34
N LYS A 135 23.95 3.17 16.33
CA LYS A 135 23.17 2.57 15.23
C LYS A 135 23.27 3.38 13.94
N ALA A 136 23.50 4.70 14.03
CA ALA A 136 23.59 5.58 12.85
C ALA A 136 24.69 5.12 11.88
N VAL A 137 25.88 4.80 12.39
CA VAL A 137 27.00 4.31 11.58
C VAL A 137 26.62 3.02 10.84
N HIS A 138 25.99 2.06 11.55
CA HIS A 138 25.58 0.80 10.97
C HIS A 138 24.57 1.00 9.83
N TYR A 139 23.49 1.75 10.06
CA TYR A 139 22.47 1.95 9.02
C TYR A 139 22.98 2.84 7.89
N ALA A 140 23.79 3.86 8.16
CA ALA A 140 24.39 4.72 7.13
C ALA A 140 25.37 3.95 6.22
N SER A 141 25.99 2.88 6.69
CA SER A 141 26.91 2.07 5.89
C SER A 141 26.22 1.11 4.91
N LEU A 142 24.89 0.89 5.02
CA LEU A 142 24.16 0.02 4.12
C LEU A 142 24.14 0.61 2.70
N THR A 143 24.43 -0.24 1.70
CA THR A 143 24.48 0.10 0.28
C THR A 143 23.42 -0.65 -0.50
N ALA A 144 23.23 -0.31 -1.77
CA ALA A 144 22.30 -1.03 -2.65
C ALA A 144 22.61 -2.52 -2.80
N THR A 145 23.86 -2.94 -2.55
CA THR A 145 24.34 -4.33 -2.70
C THR A 145 24.50 -5.07 -1.37
N SER A 146 24.22 -4.43 -0.24
CA SER A 146 24.33 -5.06 1.08
C SER A 146 23.45 -6.31 1.20
N GLN A 147 23.99 -7.40 1.77
CA GLN A 147 23.34 -8.71 1.91
C GLN A 147 22.76 -8.94 3.31
N VAL A 148 22.19 -7.91 3.91
CA VAL A 148 21.55 -8.01 5.22
C VAL A 148 20.11 -8.56 5.04
N PRO A 149 19.69 -9.56 5.82
CA PRO A 149 18.32 -10.09 5.73
C PRO A 149 17.25 -8.99 5.82
N GLY A 150 16.32 -8.97 4.86
CA GLY A 150 15.25 -7.97 4.76
C GLY A 150 15.66 -6.62 4.16
N TRP A 151 16.96 -6.37 3.97
CA TRP A 151 17.43 -5.10 3.41
C TRP A 151 16.97 -4.85 1.97
N GLN A 152 17.04 -5.88 1.11
CA GLN A 152 16.58 -5.78 -0.27
C GLN A 152 15.07 -5.52 -0.37
N THR A 153 14.29 -5.99 0.60
CA THR A 153 12.87 -5.66 0.72
C THR A 153 12.68 -4.17 1.05
N ALA A 154 13.43 -3.65 2.02
CA ALA A 154 13.38 -2.23 2.37
C ALA A 154 13.79 -1.32 1.19
N LEU A 155 14.84 -1.68 0.45
CA LEU A 155 15.26 -0.95 -0.77
C LEU A 155 14.12 -0.89 -1.80
N ARG A 156 13.45 -1.99 -2.03
CA ARG A 156 12.35 -2.04 -2.99
C ARG A 156 11.15 -1.22 -2.52
N ILE A 157 10.78 -1.31 -1.26
CA ILE A 157 9.69 -0.51 -0.69
C ILE A 157 10.02 0.98 -0.81
N ALA A 158 11.23 1.38 -0.44
CA ALA A 158 11.69 2.77 -0.58
C ALA A 158 11.61 3.24 -2.04
N TYR A 159 12.08 2.41 -2.98
CA TYR A 159 11.99 2.71 -4.41
C TYR A 159 10.53 2.85 -4.86
N ALA A 160 9.66 1.90 -4.49
CA ALA A 160 8.25 1.92 -4.87
C ALA A 160 7.53 3.16 -4.31
N VAL A 161 7.71 3.46 -3.01
CA VAL A 161 7.10 4.64 -2.39
C VAL A 161 7.57 5.93 -3.05
N ARG A 162 8.87 6.08 -3.32
CA ARG A 162 9.39 7.30 -3.96
C ARG A 162 8.86 7.54 -5.38
N HIS A 163 8.65 6.47 -6.16
CA HIS A 163 8.27 6.55 -7.56
C HIS A 163 6.77 6.33 -7.79
N SER A 164 5.99 6.12 -6.73
CA SER A 164 4.54 5.99 -6.84
C SER A 164 3.86 7.35 -6.99
N GLU A 165 2.67 7.34 -7.58
CA GLU A 165 1.85 8.54 -7.65
C GLU A 165 1.27 8.91 -6.27
N PRO A 166 1.01 10.20 -6.00
CA PRO A 166 0.42 10.66 -4.74
C PRO A 166 -0.89 9.98 -4.35
N ARG A 167 -1.68 9.54 -5.33
CA ARG A 167 -2.95 8.82 -5.09
C ARG A 167 -2.77 7.47 -4.38
N HIS A 168 -1.56 6.91 -4.38
CA HIS A 168 -1.26 5.66 -3.69
C HIS A 168 -0.90 5.86 -2.21
N ARG A 169 -1.04 7.07 -1.66
CA ARG A 169 -0.87 7.30 -0.23
C ARG A 169 -1.96 6.57 0.56
N PRO A 170 -1.60 5.85 1.62
CA PRO A 170 -2.57 5.20 2.51
C PRO A 170 -3.30 6.17 3.44
N PHE A 171 -2.83 7.41 3.50
CA PHE A 171 -3.33 8.48 4.35
C PHE A 171 -2.97 9.85 3.75
N SER A 172 -3.43 10.94 4.36
CA SER A 172 -3.19 12.30 3.88
C SER A 172 -1.70 12.68 3.90
N ALA A 173 -1.30 13.65 3.05
CA ALA A 173 0.06 14.20 3.08
C ALA A 173 0.41 14.91 4.40
N ARG A 174 -0.59 15.23 5.24
CA ARG A 174 -0.40 15.83 6.56
C ARG A 174 -0.02 14.81 7.62
N THR A 175 -0.17 13.50 7.34
CA THR A 175 0.28 12.41 8.23
C THR A 175 1.81 12.36 8.23
N ARG A 176 2.43 12.99 9.22
CA ARG A 176 3.88 13.20 9.31
C ARG A 176 4.48 12.68 10.61
N HIS A 177 3.65 12.14 11.51
CA HIS A 177 4.09 11.62 12.81
C HIS A 177 3.58 10.20 13.01
N PHE A 178 4.39 9.44 13.73
CA PHE A 178 4.02 8.11 14.19
C PHE A 178 4.81 7.75 15.46
N TYR A 179 4.29 6.83 16.20
CA TYR A 179 5.05 6.12 17.24
C TYR A 179 4.70 4.64 17.25
N SER A 180 5.55 3.83 17.87
CA SER A 180 5.31 2.41 18.07
C SER A 180 4.81 2.15 19.48
N GLU A 181 3.63 1.56 19.63
CA GLU A 181 3.08 1.13 20.91
C GLU A 181 4.07 0.22 21.69
N ARG A 182 4.76 -0.66 20.96
CA ARG A 182 5.75 -1.56 21.57
C ARG A 182 6.98 -0.83 22.10
N SER A 183 7.28 0.36 21.62
CA SER A 183 8.41 1.15 22.09
C SER A 183 8.13 1.82 23.42
N LEU A 184 6.88 1.89 23.82
CA LEU A 184 6.45 2.56 25.04
C LEU A 184 6.71 1.71 26.30
N ASN A 185 6.88 0.38 26.16
CA ASN A 185 7.16 -0.53 27.29
C ASN A 185 6.23 -0.31 28.51
N GLY A 186 4.95 -0.01 28.26
CA GLY A 186 3.97 0.29 29.31
C GLY A 186 3.99 1.74 29.83
N VAL A 187 4.75 2.62 29.18
CA VAL A 187 4.68 4.08 29.39
C VAL A 187 3.55 4.66 28.55
N ASP A 188 2.98 5.77 28.99
CA ASP A 188 1.94 6.50 28.24
C ASP A 188 2.42 6.94 26.85
N ALA A 189 1.46 7.22 25.97
CA ALA A 189 1.73 7.77 24.64
C ALA A 189 2.60 9.04 24.75
N PRO A 190 3.42 9.34 23.72
CA PRO A 190 4.21 10.56 23.70
C PRO A 190 3.32 11.78 23.95
N GLU A 191 3.82 12.76 24.69
CA GLU A 191 3.07 13.97 25.06
C GLU A 191 2.40 14.64 23.87
N TRP A 192 3.11 14.72 22.72
CA TRP A 192 2.58 15.29 21.49
C TRP A 192 1.40 14.51 20.88
N ALA A 193 1.19 13.25 21.28
CA ALA A 193 0.09 12.40 20.79
C ALA A 193 -1.11 12.37 21.75
N MET A 194 -0.96 12.93 22.96
CA MET A 194 -2.02 12.92 23.97
C MET A 194 -3.26 13.67 23.47
N GLY A 195 -4.41 13.01 23.54
CA GLY A 195 -5.70 13.58 23.09
C GLY A 195 -5.90 13.63 21.59
N MET A 196 -4.93 13.14 20.79
CA MET A 196 -5.07 13.04 19.33
C MET A 196 -5.67 11.70 18.94
N THR A 197 -6.46 11.69 17.85
CA THR A 197 -6.99 10.48 17.25
C THR A 197 -6.00 9.98 16.18
N PRO A 198 -5.56 8.72 16.23
CA PRO A 198 -4.78 8.12 15.15
C PRO A 198 -5.55 8.12 13.84
N VAL A 199 -4.82 8.24 12.73
CA VAL A 199 -5.36 8.21 11.37
C VAL A 199 -5.69 6.77 10.97
N ASP A 200 -6.84 6.57 10.33
CA ASP A 200 -7.15 5.31 9.67
C ASP A 200 -6.24 5.09 8.46
N ILE A 201 -5.81 3.84 8.28
CA ILE A 201 -4.96 3.45 7.16
C ILE A 201 -5.85 2.98 6.02
N GLY A 202 -5.80 3.68 4.88
CA GLY A 202 -6.64 3.43 3.71
C GLY A 202 -6.30 2.16 2.91
N TYR A 203 -5.42 1.29 3.39
CA TYR A 203 -5.07 0.03 2.74
C TYR A 203 -5.74 -1.15 3.45
N GLU A 204 -6.95 -1.49 3.06
CA GLU A 204 -7.65 -2.69 3.55
C GLU A 204 -6.90 -4.01 3.26
N SER A 205 -6.02 -3.98 2.26
CA SER A 205 -5.23 -5.15 1.83
C SER A 205 -3.90 -5.31 2.58
N ILE A 206 -3.48 -4.33 3.37
CA ILE A 206 -2.25 -4.43 4.15
C ILE A 206 -2.62 -4.91 5.55
N ASP A 207 -2.23 -6.15 5.84
CA ASP A 207 -2.35 -6.73 7.19
C ASP A 207 -1.34 -6.05 8.14
N VAL A 208 -1.76 -4.93 8.71
CA VAL A 208 -1.02 -4.20 9.73
C VAL A 208 -1.62 -4.53 11.08
N GLU A 209 -0.79 -4.99 12.01
CA GLU A 209 -1.20 -5.05 13.41
C GLU A 209 -1.50 -3.63 13.89
N HIS A 210 -2.78 -3.29 14.00
CA HIS A 210 -3.25 -1.95 14.39
C HIS A 210 -2.66 -1.44 15.70
N ASP A 211 -2.15 -2.34 16.54
CA ASP A 211 -1.61 -2.03 17.84
C ASP A 211 -0.10 -1.75 17.86
N ARG A 212 0.59 -1.78 16.71
CA ARG A 212 2.04 -1.58 16.68
C ARG A 212 2.47 -0.17 16.37
N PHE A 213 1.85 0.47 15.38
CA PHE A 213 2.14 1.84 14.95
C PHE A 213 0.87 2.66 14.95
N ARG A 214 0.96 3.87 15.51
CA ARG A 214 -0.07 4.89 15.45
C ARG A 214 0.43 6.04 14.61
N PHE A 215 -0.37 6.50 13.65
CA PHE A 215 -0.04 7.57 12.73
C PHE A 215 -0.91 8.78 13.01
N PHE A 216 -0.33 9.99 12.84
CA PHE A 216 -1.01 11.24 13.22
C PHE A 216 -0.79 12.33 12.19
N GLU A 217 -1.85 13.13 12.00
CA GLU A 217 -1.84 14.36 11.22
C GLU A 217 -1.67 15.58 12.13
N ASP A 218 -1.22 16.68 11.52
CA ASP A 218 -1.27 18.03 12.11
C ASP A 218 -0.69 18.15 13.51
N VAL A 219 0.31 17.36 13.83
CA VAL A 219 1.09 17.52 15.06
C VAL A 219 1.86 18.84 14.97
N SER A 220 1.60 19.76 15.90
CA SER A 220 2.18 21.09 16.02
C SER A 220 3.61 21.08 16.55
#